data_5968a55139d9c8e52eaa080adb1d32d2
#
_entry.id   5968a55139d9c8e52eaa080adb1d32d2
#
_cell.length_a   1.000
_cell.length_b   1.000
_cell.length_c   1.000
_cell.angle_alpha   90.00
_cell.angle_beta   90.00
_cell.angle_gamma   90.00
#
_symmetry.space_group_name_H-M   'P 1'
#
loop_
_entity.id
_entity.type
_entity.pdbx_description
1 polymer ?
#
loop_
_entity_poly.entity_id
_entity_poly.type
_entity_poly.pdbx_seq_one_letter_code
_entity_poly.pdbx_strand_id
1 'polypeptide(L)'
;LDYFGRHEGGERAILVHLDIRQISDPDDLEEFKLLVDSAGAQQLAIITGSRQKPDAKYFIGSGKALEIAEQVQALEADIVIFNHSLTPSQERNLETLLQCRVLDRTGLILDIFAQRARTYEGKLQVELAQLNHLATRLVRGWTHLERQKGGIGLRGPGETQLETDRRLLQIRVSQLKARLDKVKQTRAQGRAKRQKSDVLTISLVGYTNAGKSSLFNRLVNENIYAADQLFATLDPTLRRLDWQGAGRVVLVDTVGFVRHLPHELVESFHATLEETLEADLLLHVIDSASADMHEQIKAVKSVLAEINNDVPVLNVYNKIDLTGEPAQINYSEPGVPSRVYVSAKADLGMSMLTTAVQQLLTGKLNTFELTLPFNAGNLKNELYRLDVVEQEGYAESGHEILTLRLPADKLQQLLGQSDIDPFEVLPADQAELLIPKLEPFEKELKQDSDQALLAEDELLEDDLLQDNLLDEDMDIDDDSMPIIEQQSDLN
;
A
#
# COMPACT_ATOMS: atom_id res chain seq x y z
N LEU A 1 -1.51 2.03 -30.87
CA LEU A 1 -1.92 3.43 -30.81
C LEU A 1 -1.11 4.07 -29.68
N ASP A 2 0.03 4.71 -30.03
CA ASP A 2 0.75 5.61 -29.13
C ASP A 2 -0.10 6.87 -28.97
N TYR A 3 -0.97 6.90 -27.97
CA TYR A 3 -1.76 8.08 -27.65
C TYR A 3 -0.92 9.20 -27.01
N PHE A 4 0.26 8.88 -26.55
CA PHE A 4 1.25 9.82 -26.04
C PHE A 4 2.50 9.67 -26.91
N GLY A 5 2.64 10.55 -27.90
CA GLY A 5 3.90 10.70 -28.61
C GLY A 5 4.99 10.98 -27.56
N ARG A 6 5.81 9.96 -27.25
CA ARG A 6 6.97 10.12 -26.38
C ARG A 6 7.94 11.07 -27.07
N HIS A 7 7.98 12.30 -26.61
CA HIS A 7 9.11 13.15 -26.89
C HIS A 7 10.30 12.58 -26.08
N GLU A 8 11.31 12.16 -26.78
CA GLU A 8 12.62 11.83 -26.19
C GLU A 8 13.09 13.07 -25.43
N GLY A 9 13.32 12.96 -24.15
CA GLY A 9 13.67 13.92 -23.12
C GLY A 9 14.18 15.29 -23.53
N GLY A 10 13.87 16.31 -22.73
CA GLY A 10 14.33 17.66 -22.91
C GLY A 10 13.24 18.68 -23.19
N GLU A 11 11.95 18.39 -22.91
CA GLU A 11 10.88 19.40 -22.96
C GLU A 11 11.24 20.58 -22.05
N ARG A 12 11.21 21.81 -22.59
CA ARG A 12 11.49 23.04 -21.86
C ARG A 12 10.30 23.42 -21.00
N ALA A 13 10.44 23.34 -19.69
CA ALA A 13 9.36 23.45 -18.74
C ALA A 13 9.40 24.73 -17.92
N ILE A 14 8.25 25.37 -17.75
CA ILE A 14 8.02 26.39 -16.71
C ILE A 14 7.27 25.72 -15.55
N LEU A 15 7.79 25.89 -14.34
CA LEU A 15 7.25 25.32 -13.12
C LEU A 15 6.37 26.33 -12.41
N VAL A 16 5.20 25.90 -11.97
CA VAL A 16 4.24 26.75 -11.24
C VAL A 16 3.92 26.15 -9.89
N HIS A 17 4.21 26.87 -8.82
CA HIS A 17 3.92 26.50 -7.45
C HIS A 17 3.15 27.59 -6.72
N LEU A 18 2.09 27.22 -6.00
CA LEU A 18 1.29 28.12 -5.18
C LEU A 18 1.25 27.69 -3.73
N ASP A 19 1.58 28.61 -2.84
CA ASP A 19 1.30 28.47 -1.41
C ASP A 19 -0.20 28.69 -1.15
N ILE A 20 -0.92 27.65 -0.81
CA ILE A 20 -2.35 27.74 -0.49
C ILE A 20 -2.51 27.91 1.01
N ARG A 21 -3.35 28.86 1.44
CA ARG A 21 -3.60 29.23 2.85
C ARG A 21 -2.37 29.81 3.58
N GLN A 22 -1.44 30.42 2.87
CA GLN A 22 -0.20 31.00 3.41
C GLN A 22 0.71 29.99 4.14
N ILE A 23 0.52 28.71 3.93
CA ILE A 23 1.46 27.70 4.37
C ILE A 23 2.49 27.56 3.26
N SER A 24 3.63 28.24 3.44
CA SER A 24 4.79 28.06 2.57
C SER A 24 5.57 26.86 3.09
N ASP A 25 5.72 25.86 2.25
CA ASP A 25 6.58 24.71 2.50
C ASP A 25 7.70 24.70 1.45
N PRO A 26 8.90 25.20 1.80
CA PRO A 26 10.03 25.22 0.88
C PRO A 26 10.40 23.86 0.33
N ASP A 27 10.19 22.80 1.14
CA ASP A 27 10.57 21.46 0.78
C ASP A 27 9.61 20.84 -0.25
N ASP A 28 8.33 21.28 -0.28
CA ASP A 28 7.39 20.89 -1.35
C ASP A 28 7.81 21.42 -2.72
N LEU A 29 8.39 22.61 -2.77
CA LEU A 29 8.95 23.18 -4.00
C LEU A 29 10.21 22.43 -4.45
N GLU A 30 11.10 22.07 -3.52
CA GLU A 30 12.31 21.32 -3.85
C GLU A 30 11.96 19.89 -4.31
N GLU A 31 11.01 19.22 -3.65
CA GLU A 31 10.50 17.93 -4.12
C GLU A 31 9.90 18.03 -5.53
N PHE A 32 9.17 19.10 -5.80
CA PHE A 32 8.60 19.32 -7.13
C PHE A 32 9.68 19.51 -8.22
N LYS A 33 10.75 20.24 -7.93
CA LYS A 33 11.90 20.35 -8.85
C LYS A 33 12.51 18.98 -9.14
N LEU A 34 12.72 18.16 -8.10
CA LEU A 34 13.26 16.81 -8.24
C LEU A 34 12.33 15.88 -9.05
N LEU A 35 11.00 16.06 -8.93
CA LEU A 35 10.03 15.34 -9.78
C LEU A 35 10.22 15.73 -11.26
N VAL A 36 10.32 17.02 -11.56
CA VAL A 36 10.50 17.51 -12.93
C VAL A 36 11.83 17.03 -13.53
N ASP A 37 12.91 17.06 -12.76
CA ASP A 37 14.21 16.52 -13.17
C ASP A 37 14.15 14.99 -13.40
N SER A 38 13.38 14.28 -12.56
CA SER A 38 13.19 12.83 -12.70
C SER A 38 12.37 12.46 -13.94
N ALA A 39 11.52 13.37 -14.42
CA ALA A 39 10.80 13.25 -15.69
C ALA A 39 11.69 13.55 -16.90
N GLY A 40 12.88 14.15 -16.70
CA GLY A 40 13.82 14.52 -17.77
C GLY A 40 13.48 15.83 -18.46
N ALA A 41 12.65 16.70 -17.86
CA ALA A 41 12.31 18.00 -18.40
C ALA A 41 13.38 19.06 -18.00
N GLN A 42 13.65 20.00 -18.89
CA GLN A 42 14.56 21.11 -18.63
C GLN A 42 13.81 22.26 -17.95
N GLN A 43 14.17 22.59 -16.73
CA GLN A 43 13.58 23.71 -16.00
C GLN A 43 14.08 25.05 -16.56
N LEU A 44 13.18 25.87 -17.13
CA LEU A 44 13.50 27.20 -17.65
C LEU A 44 13.26 28.30 -16.61
N ALA A 45 12.11 28.25 -15.93
CA ALA A 45 11.72 29.24 -14.94
C ALA A 45 10.82 28.59 -13.88
N ILE A 46 10.78 29.22 -12.70
CA ILE A 46 9.91 28.83 -11.60
C ILE A 46 9.06 30.04 -11.23
N ILE A 47 7.75 29.87 -11.27
CA ILE A 47 6.79 30.93 -10.93
C ILE A 47 6.09 30.50 -9.64
N THR A 48 6.30 31.27 -8.59
CA THR A 48 5.66 31.06 -7.30
C THR A 48 4.58 32.09 -7.04
N GLY A 49 3.66 31.78 -6.15
CA GLY A 49 2.64 32.70 -5.70
C GLY A 49 1.95 32.22 -4.44
N SER A 50 1.15 33.06 -3.81
CA SER A 50 0.38 32.67 -2.63
C SER A 50 -1.08 33.08 -2.81
N ARG A 51 -2.00 32.17 -2.39
CA ARG A 51 -3.46 32.42 -2.41
C ARG A 51 -4.15 31.71 -1.25
N GLN A 52 -5.25 32.30 -0.80
CA GLN A 52 -6.10 31.69 0.22
C GLN A 52 -6.90 30.52 -0.32
N LYS A 53 -7.37 30.60 -1.58
CA LYS A 53 -8.14 29.57 -2.28
C LYS A 53 -7.75 29.56 -3.76
N PRO A 54 -7.71 28.39 -4.40
CA PRO A 54 -7.52 28.27 -5.84
C PRO A 54 -8.60 29.02 -6.61
N ASP A 55 -8.21 29.62 -7.74
CA ASP A 55 -9.15 30.25 -8.67
C ASP A 55 -9.94 29.19 -9.43
N ALA A 56 -11.25 29.42 -9.65
CA ALA A 56 -12.10 28.46 -10.30
C ALA A 56 -11.76 28.24 -11.78
N LYS A 57 -11.25 29.29 -12.47
CA LYS A 57 -10.99 29.25 -13.90
C LYS A 57 -9.58 28.80 -14.26
N TYR A 58 -8.58 29.34 -13.56
CA TYR A 58 -7.17 29.14 -13.92
C TYR A 58 -6.33 28.55 -12.76
N PHE A 59 -6.93 28.22 -11.62
CA PHE A 59 -6.25 27.82 -10.40
C PHE A 59 -5.44 28.94 -9.76
N ILE A 60 -4.60 29.63 -10.57
CA ILE A 60 -3.70 30.76 -10.20
C ILE A 60 -4.45 32.06 -10.42
N GLY A 61 -5.22 32.67 -10.60
CA GLY A 61 -5.80 33.96 -10.95
C GLY A 61 -5.36 34.47 -12.30
N SER A 62 -6.21 35.31 -12.90
CA SER A 62 -6.03 35.79 -14.27
C SER A 62 -4.73 36.57 -14.51
N GLY A 63 -4.34 37.44 -13.57
CA GLY A 63 -3.09 38.22 -13.71
C GLY A 63 -1.84 37.33 -13.77
N LYS A 64 -1.76 36.35 -12.86
CA LYS A 64 -0.63 35.42 -12.84
C LYS A 64 -0.65 34.50 -14.07
N ALA A 65 -1.84 34.12 -14.58
CA ALA A 65 -1.96 33.35 -15.79
C ALA A 65 -1.44 34.07 -17.03
N LEU A 66 -1.67 35.38 -17.11
CA LEU A 66 -1.10 36.23 -18.18
C LEU A 66 0.42 36.38 -18.05
N GLU A 67 0.95 36.58 -16.86
CA GLU A 67 2.40 36.59 -16.60
C GLU A 67 3.06 35.29 -17.07
N ILE A 68 2.45 34.13 -16.80
CA ILE A 68 2.93 32.82 -17.29
C ILE A 68 2.88 32.76 -18.82
N ALA A 69 1.81 33.27 -19.45
CA ALA A 69 1.69 33.28 -20.90
C ALA A 69 2.81 34.11 -21.58
N GLU A 70 3.14 35.27 -21.00
CA GLU A 70 4.26 36.09 -21.47
C GLU A 70 5.59 35.35 -21.33
N GLN A 71 5.81 34.64 -20.22
CA GLN A 71 7.04 33.88 -20.01
C GLN A 71 7.13 32.64 -20.93
N VAL A 72 6.02 31.98 -21.19
CA VAL A 72 5.97 30.84 -22.15
C VAL A 72 6.43 31.29 -23.53
N GLN A 73 5.97 32.47 -23.98
CA GLN A 73 6.37 33.02 -25.28
C GLN A 73 7.83 33.50 -25.28
N ALA A 74 8.25 34.18 -24.21
CA ALA A 74 9.62 34.72 -24.11
C ALA A 74 10.70 33.63 -24.01
N LEU A 75 10.42 32.54 -23.33
CA LEU A 75 11.33 31.44 -23.12
C LEU A 75 11.11 30.29 -24.11
N GLU A 76 10.09 30.39 -25.00
CA GLU A 76 9.66 29.34 -25.90
C GLU A 76 9.47 28.02 -25.17
N ALA A 77 8.77 28.01 -24.04
CA ALA A 77 8.55 26.81 -23.24
C ALA A 77 7.56 25.85 -23.96
N ASP A 78 7.88 24.57 -23.89
CA ASP A 78 7.06 23.53 -24.52
C ASP A 78 5.91 23.08 -23.61
N ILE A 79 6.13 23.17 -22.28
CA ILE A 79 5.18 22.70 -21.26
C ILE A 79 5.19 23.58 -20.03
N VAL A 80 4.04 23.73 -19.39
CA VAL A 80 3.89 24.32 -18.05
C VAL A 80 3.43 23.28 -17.06
N ILE A 81 4.18 23.08 -15.98
CA ILE A 81 3.93 22.03 -14.99
C ILE A 81 3.49 22.69 -13.67
N PHE A 82 2.36 22.21 -13.13
CA PHE A 82 1.81 22.68 -11.86
C PHE A 82 2.10 21.70 -10.74
N ASN A 83 2.56 22.20 -9.59
CA ASN A 83 2.78 21.39 -8.37
C ASN A 83 1.48 21.00 -7.64
N HIS A 84 0.34 21.11 -8.29
CA HIS A 84 -0.98 20.87 -7.72
C HIS A 84 -1.83 20.06 -8.70
N SER A 85 -2.88 19.40 -8.18
CA SER A 85 -3.88 18.79 -9.03
C SER A 85 -4.79 19.84 -9.63
N LEU A 86 -4.93 19.82 -10.95
CA LEU A 86 -5.81 20.71 -11.70
C LEU A 86 -7.12 20.00 -12.04
N THR A 87 -8.22 20.75 -11.99
CA THR A 87 -9.47 20.23 -12.59
C THR A 87 -9.36 20.21 -14.12
N PRO A 88 -10.04 19.32 -14.82
CA PRO A 88 -10.01 19.25 -16.29
C PRO A 88 -10.40 20.57 -16.99
N SER A 89 -11.24 21.38 -16.35
CA SER A 89 -11.63 22.71 -16.85
C SER A 89 -10.52 23.74 -16.67
N GLN A 90 -9.80 23.71 -15.55
CA GLN A 90 -8.66 24.59 -15.31
C GLN A 90 -7.52 24.30 -16.27
N GLU A 91 -7.16 23.03 -16.46
CA GLU A 91 -6.13 22.58 -17.39
C GLU A 91 -6.41 23.08 -18.80
N ARG A 92 -7.60 22.85 -19.33
CA ARG A 92 -8.02 23.33 -20.65
C ARG A 92 -8.00 24.86 -20.76
N ASN A 93 -8.51 25.59 -19.77
CA ASN A 93 -8.51 27.04 -19.80
C ASN A 93 -7.07 27.59 -19.82
N LEU A 94 -6.16 26.93 -19.08
CA LEU A 94 -4.75 27.26 -19.09
C LEU A 94 -4.11 26.94 -20.43
N GLU A 95 -4.30 25.76 -21.00
CA GLU A 95 -3.78 25.41 -22.34
C GLU A 95 -4.26 26.36 -23.43
N THR A 96 -5.55 26.75 -23.36
CA THR A 96 -6.11 27.75 -24.31
C THR A 96 -5.45 29.11 -24.15
N LEU A 97 -5.10 29.54 -22.93
CA LEU A 97 -4.47 30.82 -22.68
C LEU A 97 -2.97 30.80 -22.98
N LEU A 98 -2.28 29.75 -22.54
CA LEU A 98 -0.83 29.62 -22.62
C LEU A 98 -0.33 29.15 -23.99
N GLN A 99 -1.23 28.57 -24.82
CA GLN A 99 -0.93 27.98 -26.13
C GLN A 99 0.19 26.94 -26.10
N CYS A 100 0.37 26.26 -24.96
CA CYS A 100 1.29 25.15 -24.75
C CYS A 100 0.63 24.08 -23.89
N ARG A 101 1.25 22.92 -23.79
CA ARG A 101 0.79 21.81 -22.96
C ARG A 101 0.84 22.22 -21.49
N VAL A 102 -0.19 21.83 -20.73
CA VAL A 102 -0.25 22.01 -19.28
C VAL A 102 -0.30 20.64 -18.62
N LEU A 103 0.51 20.43 -17.61
CA LEU A 103 0.58 19.20 -16.85
C LEU A 103 0.41 19.49 -15.36
N ASP A 104 -0.40 18.69 -14.67
CA ASP A 104 -0.53 18.76 -13.23
C ASP A 104 0.42 17.77 -12.53
N ARG A 105 0.54 17.85 -11.20
CA ARG A 105 1.41 16.97 -10.41
C ARG A 105 1.07 15.49 -10.62
N THR A 106 -0.22 15.14 -10.74
CA THR A 106 -0.66 13.77 -10.98
C THR A 106 -0.19 13.25 -12.34
N GLY A 107 -0.36 14.05 -13.38
CA GLY A 107 0.12 13.74 -14.72
C GLY A 107 1.64 13.59 -14.77
N LEU A 108 2.38 14.47 -14.09
CA LEU A 108 3.85 14.39 -13.99
C LEU A 108 4.32 13.07 -13.36
N ILE A 109 3.71 12.67 -12.24
CA ILE A 109 4.03 11.41 -11.58
C ILE A 109 3.72 10.21 -12.50
N LEU A 110 2.58 10.25 -13.21
CA LEU A 110 2.21 9.22 -14.18
C LEU A 110 3.20 9.12 -15.35
N ASP A 111 3.71 10.24 -15.83
CA ASP A 111 4.72 10.27 -16.90
C ASP A 111 6.06 9.70 -16.41
N ILE A 112 6.49 10.01 -15.19
CA ILE A 112 7.68 9.39 -14.56
C ILE A 112 7.48 7.86 -14.45
N PHE A 113 6.32 7.42 -14.01
CA PHE A 113 6.00 6.00 -13.88
C PHE A 113 6.00 5.29 -15.23
N ALA A 114 5.47 5.93 -16.29
CA ALA A 114 5.50 5.37 -17.64
C ALA A 114 6.92 5.16 -18.18
N GLN A 115 7.85 6.07 -17.81
CA GLN A 115 9.25 5.95 -18.18
C GLN A 115 9.98 4.86 -17.38
N ARG A 116 9.59 4.63 -16.12
CA ARG A 116 10.25 3.71 -15.18
C ARG A 116 9.73 2.28 -15.23
N ALA A 117 8.48 2.05 -15.64
CA ALA A 117 7.87 0.73 -15.70
C ALA A 117 8.63 -0.19 -16.68
N ARG A 118 9.29 -1.21 -16.16
CA ARG A 118 10.07 -2.19 -16.93
C ARG A 118 9.35 -3.52 -17.04
N THR A 119 8.69 -3.96 -15.95
CA THR A 119 7.98 -5.22 -15.94
C THR A 119 6.67 -5.14 -16.74
N TYR A 120 6.21 -6.30 -17.19
CA TYR A 120 4.91 -6.41 -17.88
C TYR A 120 3.77 -5.91 -16.98
N GLU A 121 3.80 -6.25 -15.70
CA GLU A 121 2.80 -5.84 -14.73
C GLU A 121 2.86 -4.34 -14.47
N GLY A 122 4.04 -3.78 -14.18
CA GLY A 122 4.20 -2.34 -13.97
C GLY A 122 3.69 -1.52 -15.16
N LYS A 123 3.96 -1.97 -16.39
CA LYS A 123 3.42 -1.33 -17.62
C LYS A 123 1.90 -1.37 -17.68
N LEU A 124 1.27 -2.50 -17.30
CA LEU A 124 -0.19 -2.61 -17.26
C LEU A 124 -0.81 -1.72 -16.17
N GLN A 125 -0.17 -1.64 -15.01
CA GLN A 125 -0.61 -0.79 -13.89
C GLN A 125 -0.53 0.69 -14.26
N VAL A 126 0.58 1.12 -14.84
CA VAL A 126 0.75 2.51 -15.30
C VAL A 126 -0.23 2.85 -16.42
N GLU A 127 -0.41 1.97 -17.42
CA GLU A 127 -1.40 2.17 -18.49
C GLU A 127 -2.80 2.29 -17.91
N LEU A 128 -3.17 1.47 -16.93
CA LEU A 128 -4.46 1.54 -16.24
C LEU A 128 -4.63 2.87 -15.51
N ALA A 129 -3.63 3.32 -14.76
CA ALA A 129 -3.65 4.59 -14.04
C ALA A 129 -3.77 5.79 -15.00
N GLN A 130 -3.01 5.79 -16.10
CA GLN A 130 -3.09 6.83 -17.15
C GLN A 130 -4.47 6.88 -17.79
N LEU A 131 -5.07 5.72 -18.12
CA LEU A 131 -6.40 5.67 -18.73
C LEU A 131 -7.49 6.11 -17.75
N ASN A 132 -7.40 5.76 -16.47
CA ASN A 132 -8.33 6.26 -15.43
C ASN A 132 -8.22 7.78 -15.30
N HIS A 133 -7.01 8.32 -15.21
CA HIS A 133 -6.77 9.75 -15.17
C HIS A 133 -7.33 10.47 -16.41
N LEU A 134 -7.09 9.93 -17.60
CA LEU A 134 -7.66 10.44 -18.86
C LEU A 134 -9.20 10.38 -18.88
N ALA A 135 -9.78 9.30 -18.35
CA ALA A 135 -11.23 9.14 -18.28
C ALA A 135 -11.90 10.27 -17.47
N THR A 136 -11.29 10.70 -16.35
CA THR A 136 -11.79 11.82 -15.55
C THR A 136 -11.75 13.14 -16.31
N ARG A 137 -10.80 13.30 -17.22
CA ARG A 137 -10.62 14.51 -18.04
C ARG A 137 -11.58 14.56 -19.24
N LEU A 138 -11.87 13.44 -19.86
CA LEU A 138 -12.82 13.36 -20.97
C LEU A 138 -14.27 13.73 -20.56
N VAL A 139 -14.73 13.33 -19.38
CA VAL A 139 -16.13 13.53 -18.93
C VAL A 139 -16.49 15.00 -18.73
N ARG A 140 -15.56 15.83 -18.31
CA ARG A 140 -15.81 17.27 -17.99
C ARG A 140 -15.33 18.22 -19.07
N GLY A 141 -14.63 17.70 -20.08
CA GLY A 141 -13.93 18.52 -21.06
C GLY A 141 -14.78 19.06 -22.20
N TRP A 142 -15.91 18.46 -22.53
CA TRP A 142 -16.63 18.69 -23.80
C TRP A 142 -18.02 19.30 -23.67
N THR A 143 -18.47 19.66 -22.48
CA THR A 143 -19.81 20.28 -22.28
C THR A 143 -19.96 21.63 -22.95
N HIS A 144 -18.89 22.29 -23.39
CA HIS A 144 -18.97 23.57 -24.12
C HIS A 144 -19.22 23.44 -25.62
N LEU A 145 -18.84 22.31 -26.23
CA LEU A 145 -19.13 22.05 -27.66
C LEU A 145 -20.60 21.67 -27.88
N GLU A 146 -21.26 21.08 -26.89
CA GLU A 146 -22.70 20.78 -26.95
C GLU A 146 -23.58 22.02 -26.98
N ARG A 147 -23.15 23.14 -26.37
CA ARG A 147 -23.92 24.40 -26.33
C ARG A 147 -23.84 25.24 -27.61
N GLN A 148 -22.87 24.99 -28.49
CA GLN A 148 -22.69 25.80 -29.69
C GLN A 148 -23.49 25.30 -30.94
N LYS A 149 -24.07 24.08 -30.86
CA LYS A 149 -24.92 23.55 -31.95
C LYS A 149 -26.26 23.02 -31.43
N GLY A 150 -27.01 23.88 -30.73
CA GLY A 150 -28.35 23.60 -30.27
C GLY A 150 -29.40 23.85 -31.34
N GLY A 151 -29.72 22.83 -32.13
CA GLY A 151 -30.99 22.71 -32.83
C GLY A 151 -31.73 21.50 -32.25
N ILE A 152 -33.01 21.67 -31.91
CA ILE A 152 -33.88 20.60 -31.44
C ILE A 152 -33.83 19.43 -32.41
N GLY A 153 -33.25 18.28 -32.03
CA GLY A 153 -33.31 17.01 -32.75
C GLY A 153 -32.10 16.59 -33.59
N LEU A 154 -30.97 17.30 -33.56
CA LEU A 154 -29.73 16.89 -34.23
C LEU A 154 -28.65 16.49 -33.22
N ARG A 155 -28.45 15.19 -33.01
CA ARG A 155 -27.22 14.65 -32.44
C ARG A 155 -26.06 15.05 -33.34
N GLY A 156 -25.18 15.94 -32.88
CA GLY A 156 -23.99 16.34 -33.63
C GLY A 156 -22.96 15.20 -33.71
N PRO A 157 -22.14 15.11 -34.78
CA PRO A 157 -21.10 14.10 -34.93
C PRO A 157 -20.07 14.11 -33.78
N GLY A 158 -19.99 15.19 -32.98
CA GLY A 158 -19.15 15.28 -31.81
C GLY A 158 -19.62 14.46 -30.59
N GLU A 159 -20.92 14.32 -30.38
CA GLU A 159 -21.44 13.47 -29.27
C GLU A 159 -21.15 11.99 -29.52
N THR A 160 -21.33 11.51 -30.75
CA THR A 160 -21.05 10.11 -31.10
C THR A 160 -19.60 9.76 -31.03
N GLN A 161 -18.70 10.69 -31.31
CA GLN A 161 -17.26 10.46 -31.22
C GLN A 161 -16.82 10.34 -29.76
N LEU A 162 -17.29 11.22 -28.89
CA LEU A 162 -16.97 11.24 -27.46
C LEU A 162 -17.52 10.01 -26.71
N GLU A 163 -18.76 9.59 -27.03
CA GLU A 163 -19.33 8.35 -26.51
C GLU A 163 -18.56 7.13 -27.01
N THR A 164 -18.11 7.15 -28.24
CA THR A 164 -17.29 6.06 -28.80
C THR A 164 -15.94 6.00 -28.14
N ASP A 165 -15.24 7.14 -27.98
CA ASP A 165 -13.94 7.21 -27.30
C ASP A 165 -14.05 6.77 -25.84
N ARG A 166 -15.09 7.21 -25.11
CA ARG A 166 -15.36 6.76 -23.74
C ARG A 166 -15.61 5.26 -23.66
N ARG A 167 -16.37 4.70 -24.59
CA ARG A 167 -16.63 3.25 -24.65
C ARG A 167 -15.36 2.46 -24.94
N LEU A 168 -14.53 2.92 -25.88
CA LEU A 168 -13.24 2.28 -26.20
C LEU A 168 -12.31 2.32 -25.00
N LEU A 169 -12.26 3.43 -24.29
CA LEU A 169 -11.47 3.59 -23.07
C LEU A 169 -11.95 2.63 -21.97
N GLN A 170 -13.28 2.53 -21.74
CA GLN A 170 -13.83 1.57 -20.76
C GLN A 170 -13.53 0.11 -21.13
N ILE A 171 -13.61 -0.25 -22.43
CA ILE A 171 -13.24 -1.58 -22.91
C ILE A 171 -11.75 -1.83 -22.62
N ARG A 172 -10.88 -0.86 -22.89
CA ARG A 172 -9.44 -1.00 -22.63
C ARG A 172 -9.15 -1.16 -21.15
N VAL A 173 -9.75 -0.35 -20.28
CA VAL A 173 -9.67 -0.46 -18.82
C VAL A 173 -10.09 -1.85 -18.34
N SER A 174 -11.22 -2.38 -18.84
CA SER A 174 -11.70 -3.72 -18.49
C SER A 174 -10.72 -4.82 -18.92
N GLN A 175 -10.14 -4.70 -20.11
CA GLN A 175 -9.13 -5.64 -20.62
C GLN A 175 -7.86 -5.61 -19.77
N LEU A 176 -7.40 -4.42 -19.34
CA LEU A 176 -6.22 -4.27 -18.49
C LEU A 176 -6.47 -4.88 -17.11
N LYS A 177 -7.62 -4.60 -16.49
CA LYS A 177 -8.00 -5.21 -15.20
C LYS A 177 -7.99 -6.74 -15.28
N ALA A 178 -8.60 -7.33 -16.32
CA ALA A 178 -8.62 -8.78 -16.51
C ALA A 178 -7.20 -9.38 -16.71
N ARG A 179 -6.26 -8.64 -17.32
CA ARG A 179 -4.86 -9.06 -17.45
C ARG A 179 -4.12 -8.97 -16.12
N LEU A 180 -4.32 -7.89 -15.37
CA LEU A 180 -3.74 -7.72 -14.03
C LEU A 180 -4.23 -8.80 -13.07
N ASP A 181 -5.52 -9.18 -13.10
CA ASP A 181 -6.06 -10.25 -12.27
C ASP A 181 -5.36 -11.60 -12.54
N LYS A 182 -5.04 -11.91 -13.80
CA LYS A 182 -4.26 -13.12 -14.14
C LYS A 182 -2.84 -13.06 -13.56
N VAL A 183 -2.20 -11.89 -13.61
CA VAL A 183 -0.86 -11.70 -13.03
C VAL A 183 -0.92 -11.87 -11.52
N LYS A 184 -1.92 -11.27 -10.85
CA LYS A 184 -2.17 -11.44 -9.39
C LYS A 184 -2.34 -12.91 -9.02
N GLN A 185 -3.12 -13.68 -9.76
CA GLN A 185 -3.29 -15.12 -9.51
C GLN A 185 -1.97 -15.90 -9.61
N THR A 186 -1.15 -15.58 -10.63
CA THR A 186 0.17 -16.23 -10.80
C THR A 186 1.11 -15.89 -9.65
N ARG A 187 1.11 -14.63 -9.17
CA ARG A 187 1.87 -14.22 -8.00
C ARG A 187 1.40 -14.91 -6.73
N ALA A 188 0.08 -14.98 -6.50
CA ALA A 188 -0.49 -15.68 -5.35
C ALA A 188 -0.04 -17.15 -5.29
N GLN A 189 0.02 -17.86 -6.43
CA GLN A 189 0.57 -19.20 -6.50
C GLN A 189 2.07 -19.26 -6.16
N GLY A 190 2.84 -18.28 -6.62
CA GLY A 190 4.26 -18.14 -6.27
C GLY A 190 4.48 -17.88 -4.78
N ARG A 191 3.63 -17.04 -4.17
CA ARG A 191 3.63 -16.75 -2.73
C ARG A 191 3.30 -18.00 -1.89
N ALA A 192 2.24 -18.70 -2.23
CA ALA A 192 1.88 -19.95 -1.55
C ALA A 192 3.01 -20.99 -1.56
N LYS A 193 3.85 -20.99 -2.61
CA LYS A 193 5.06 -21.83 -2.63
C LYS A 193 6.15 -21.32 -1.68
N ARG A 194 6.34 -19.98 -1.56
CA ARG A 194 7.31 -19.40 -0.61
C ARG A 194 6.91 -19.68 0.84
N GLN A 195 5.65 -19.46 1.18
CA GLN A 195 5.11 -19.77 2.52
C GLN A 195 5.28 -21.25 2.90
N LYS A 196 5.14 -22.17 1.94
CA LYS A 196 5.40 -23.60 2.18
C LYS A 196 6.88 -23.95 2.36
N SER A 197 7.80 -23.11 1.93
CA SER A 197 9.25 -23.33 2.02
C SER A 197 9.93 -22.53 3.14
N ASP A 198 9.17 -21.96 4.07
CA ASP A 198 9.62 -21.17 5.23
C ASP A 198 10.68 -20.10 4.92
N VAL A 199 10.59 -19.50 3.72
CA VAL A 199 11.48 -18.42 3.32
C VAL A 199 10.91 -17.10 3.79
N LEU A 200 11.56 -16.48 4.76
CA LEU A 200 11.16 -15.18 5.32
C LEU A 200 11.30 -14.07 4.28
N THR A 201 10.37 -13.12 4.30
CA THR A 201 10.35 -11.99 3.38
C THR A 201 10.55 -10.67 4.15
N ILE A 202 11.54 -9.88 3.74
CA ILE A 202 11.82 -8.54 4.27
C ILE A 202 11.52 -7.53 3.18
N SER A 203 10.69 -6.53 3.46
CA SER A 203 10.36 -5.49 2.50
C SER A 203 10.91 -4.12 2.92
N LEU A 204 11.56 -3.41 2.00
CA LEU A 204 12.02 -2.05 2.19
C LEU A 204 10.91 -1.08 1.85
N VAL A 205 10.51 -0.24 2.80
CA VAL A 205 9.53 0.82 2.62
C VAL A 205 10.13 2.16 3.03
N GLY A 206 9.58 3.26 2.54
CA GLY A 206 10.05 4.59 2.92
C GLY A 206 9.91 5.60 1.79
N TYR A 207 10.23 6.84 2.12
CA TYR A 207 10.10 7.95 1.20
C TYR A 207 11.01 7.82 -0.02
N THR A 208 10.67 8.48 -1.14
CA THR A 208 11.57 8.55 -2.30
C THR A 208 12.90 9.18 -1.89
N ASN A 209 13.97 8.75 -2.50
CA ASN A 209 15.33 9.20 -2.19
C ASN A 209 15.82 8.97 -0.74
N ALA A 210 15.12 8.21 0.11
CA ALA A 210 15.63 7.82 1.44
C ALA A 210 16.80 6.83 1.38
N GLY A 211 17.11 6.31 0.18
CA GLY A 211 18.22 5.39 -0.05
C GLY A 211 17.84 3.91 0.04
N LYS A 212 16.56 3.55 -0.18
CA LYS A 212 16.08 2.15 -0.20
C LYS A 212 16.87 1.27 -1.16
N SER A 213 16.96 1.66 -2.43
CA SER A 213 17.67 0.90 -3.46
C SER A 213 19.19 0.85 -3.22
N SER A 214 19.77 1.89 -2.61
CA SER A 214 21.16 1.88 -2.18
C SER A 214 21.41 0.88 -1.05
N LEU A 215 20.50 0.85 -0.06
CA LEU A 215 20.53 -0.11 1.04
C LEU A 215 20.30 -1.54 0.53
N PHE A 216 19.35 -1.72 -0.38
CA PHE A 216 19.09 -3.00 -1.05
C PHE A 216 20.35 -3.52 -1.75
N ASN A 217 20.97 -2.72 -2.61
CA ASN A 217 22.20 -3.09 -3.32
C ASN A 217 23.34 -3.47 -2.37
N ARG A 218 23.44 -2.74 -1.26
CA ARG A 218 24.47 -3.02 -0.24
C ARG A 218 24.24 -4.35 0.47
N LEU A 219 22.99 -4.67 0.80
CA LEU A 219 22.63 -5.94 1.45
C LEU A 219 22.77 -7.13 0.50
N VAL A 220 22.47 -6.95 -0.79
CA VAL A 220 22.54 -8.01 -1.81
C VAL A 220 23.95 -8.20 -2.38
N ASN A 221 24.89 -7.26 -2.13
CA ASN A 221 26.19 -7.19 -2.78
C ASN A 221 26.10 -7.14 -4.33
N GLU A 222 25.03 -6.54 -4.87
CA GLU A 222 24.84 -6.33 -6.30
C GLU A 222 24.80 -4.83 -6.62
N ASN A 223 25.22 -4.44 -7.81
CA ASN A 223 25.07 -3.09 -8.34
C ASN A 223 23.82 -3.03 -9.24
N ILE A 224 22.64 -3.07 -8.65
CA ILE A 224 21.40 -2.77 -9.38
C ILE A 224 21.27 -1.25 -9.45
N TYR A 225 20.71 -0.75 -10.55
CA TYR A 225 20.58 0.68 -10.81
C TYR A 225 19.96 1.44 -9.64
N ALA A 226 20.77 2.19 -8.91
CA ALA A 226 20.34 3.15 -7.90
C ALA A 226 20.74 4.54 -8.41
N ALA A 227 19.78 5.40 -8.65
CA ALA A 227 19.99 6.79 -9.08
C ALA A 227 19.45 7.74 -8.02
N ASP A 228 20.09 8.89 -7.87
CA ASP A 228 19.59 10.02 -7.09
C ASP A 228 18.39 10.69 -7.82
N GLN A 229 17.39 9.89 -8.15
CA GLN A 229 16.18 10.34 -8.84
C GLN A 229 14.96 9.80 -8.09
N LEU A 230 13.90 10.58 -8.06
CA LEU A 230 12.65 10.14 -7.48
C LEU A 230 12.08 8.99 -8.31
N PHE A 231 11.50 8.00 -7.63
CA PHE A 231 10.96 6.78 -8.23
C PHE A 231 12.00 5.99 -9.07
N ALA A 232 13.25 5.91 -8.58
CA ALA A 232 14.29 5.10 -9.22
C ALA A 232 13.85 3.62 -9.35
N THR A 233 13.11 3.11 -8.37
CA THR A 233 12.47 1.79 -8.39
C THR A 233 10.95 1.97 -8.45
N LEU A 234 10.32 1.47 -9.51
CA LEU A 234 8.87 1.40 -9.67
C LEU A 234 8.39 -0.05 -9.53
N ASP A 235 9.06 -0.97 -10.19
CA ASP A 235 8.75 -2.39 -10.13
C ASP A 235 9.44 -3.02 -8.90
N PRO A 236 8.75 -3.80 -8.06
CA PRO A 236 9.38 -4.48 -6.93
C PRO A 236 10.51 -5.39 -7.40
N THR A 237 11.66 -5.25 -6.77
CA THR A 237 12.83 -6.08 -7.04
C THR A 237 13.01 -7.08 -5.91
N LEU A 238 12.93 -8.38 -6.23
CA LEU A 238 13.08 -9.46 -5.25
C LEU A 238 14.46 -10.12 -5.41
N ARG A 239 15.17 -10.33 -4.29
CA ARG A 239 16.43 -11.08 -4.24
C ARG A 239 16.45 -12.04 -3.06
N ARG A 240 16.98 -13.22 -3.29
CA ARG A 240 17.22 -14.20 -2.24
C ARG A 240 18.58 -13.98 -1.62
N LEU A 241 18.62 -13.98 -0.31
CA LEU A 241 19.82 -13.83 0.50
C LEU A 241 19.89 -14.94 1.54
N ASP A 242 21.10 -15.37 1.86
CA ASP A 242 21.36 -16.16 3.06
C ASP A 242 21.70 -15.17 4.19
N TRP A 243 20.71 -14.88 5.05
CA TRP A 243 20.88 -13.94 6.15
C TRP A 243 21.52 -14.65 7.33
N GLN A 244 22.66 -14.12 7.80
CA GLN A 244 23.40 -14.74 8.90
C GLN A 244 22.50 -14.86 10.15
N GLY A 245 22.26 -16.09 10.62
CA GLY A 245 21.45 -16.39 11.78
C GLY A 245 19.93 -16.45 11.57
N ALA A 246 19.40 -15.98 10.42
CA ALA A 246 17.98 -16.06 10.08
C ALA A 246 17.70 -17.01 8.89
N GLY A 247 18.74 -17.55 8.25
CA GLY A 247 18.60 -18.48 7.14
C GLY A 247 18.24 -17.79 5.81
N ARG A 248 17.45 -18.48 4.98
CA ARG A 248 17.06 -17.97 3.64
C ARG A 248 16.00 -16.89 3.75
N VAL A 249 16.31 -15.72 3.21
CA VAL A 249 15.43 -14.54 3.22
C VAL A 249 15.23 -14.03 1.81
N VAL A 250 14.04 -13.54 1.50
CA VAL A 250 13.78 -12.75 0.29
C VAL A 250 13.73 -11.28 0.69
N LEU A 251 14.65 -10.48 0.14
CA LEU A 251 14.62 -9.03 0.28
C LEU A 251 13.87 -8.41 -0.91
N VAL A 252 12.98 -7.46 -0.61
CA VAL A 252 12.14 -6.77 -1.60
C VAL A 252 12.41 -5.28 -1.54
N ASP A 253 12.83 -4.67 -2.66
CA ASP A 253 12.87 -3.21 -2.83
C ASP A 253 11.54 -2.74 -3.43
N THR A 254 10.91 -1.73 -2.83
CA THR A 254 9.60 -1.23 -3.23
C THR A 254 9.62 0.20 -3.74
N VAL A 255 8.53 0.64 -4.32
CA VAL A 255 8.31 2.03 -4.76
C VAL A 255 8.46 2.99 -3.57
N GLY A 256 9.11 4.13 -3.81
CA GLY A 256 9.19 5.19 -2.80
C GLY A 256 7.90 6.00 -2.70
N PHE A 257 7.57 6.41 -1.48
CA PHE A 257 6.47 7.34 -1.23
C PHE A 257 6.87 8.77 -1.55
N VAL A 258 5.90 9.58 -1.95
CA VAL A 258 6.02 11.05 -2.10
C VAL A 258 4.84 11.74 -1.43
N ARG A 259 4.97 13.03 -1.18
CA ARG A 259 3.85 13.86 -0.69
C ARG A 259 2.72 13.89 -1.73
N HIS A 260 1.50 13.95 -1.23
CA HIS A 260 0.30 14.10 -2.08
C HIS A 260 0.21 13.08 -3.21
N LEU A 261 0.61 11.81 -2.92
CA LEU A 261 0.40 10.72 -3.88
C LEU A 261 -1.11 10.57 -4.14
N PRO A 262 -1.58 10.71 -5.39
CA PRO A 262 -3.01 10.58 -5.67
C PRO A 262 -3.54 9.18 -5.30
N HIS A 263 -4.70 9.12 -4.66
CA HIS A 263 -5.34 7.84 -4.26
C HIS A 263 -5.54 6.89 -5.44
N GLU A 264 -5.85 7.42 -6.64
CA GLU A 264 -5.97 6.64 -7.88
C GLU A 264 -4.68 5.89 -8.23
N LEU A 265 -3.52 6.48 -7.89
CA LEU A 265 -2.21 5.84 -8.06
C LEU A 265 -1.97 4.79 -6.98
N VAL A 266 -2.34 5.06 -5.73
CA VAL A 266 -2.25 4.09 -4.63
C VAL A 266 -3.04 2.84 -4.99
N GLU A 267 -4.28 2.97 -5.47
CA GLU A 267 -5.10 1.84 -5.92
C GLU A 267 -4.44 1.06 -7.08
N SER A 268 -3.87 1.77 -8.05
CA SER A 268 -3.21 1.13 -9.20
C SER A 268 -1.94 0.38 -8.80
N PHE A 269 -1.24 0.86 -7.77
CA PHE A 269 -0.03 0.24 -7.20
C PHE A 269 -0.30 -0.65 -6.00
N HIS A 270 -1.56 -0.87 -5.62
CA HIS A 270 -1.93 -1.74 -4.50
C HIS A 270 -1.27 -3.13 -4.61
N ALA A 271 -1.11 -3.66 -5.82
CA ALA A 271 -0.44 -4.93 -6.04
C ALA A 271 1.08 -4.91 -5.71
N THR A 272 1.75 -3.77 -5.83
CA THR A 272 3.14 -3.60 -5.39
C THR A 272 3.23 -3.42 -3.88
N LEU A 273 2.20 -2.82 -3.27
CA LEU A 273 2.06 -2.71 -1.83
C LEU A 273 1.62 -4.04 -1.18
N GLU A 274 0.94 -4.93 -1.91
CA GLU A 274 0.62 -6.30 -1.44
C GLU A 274 1.87 -7.09 -1.05
N GLU A 275 3.00 -6.93 -1.74
CA GLU A 275 4.28 -7.56 -1.35
C GLU A 275 4.81 -7.00 0.00
N THR A 276 4.40 -5.78 0.36
CA THR A 276 4.71 -5.16 1.66
C THR A 276 3.85 -5.74 2.78
N LEU A 277 2.57 -6.02 2.50
CA LEU A 277 1.63 -6.61 3.46
C LEU A 277 1.96 -8.05 3.83
N GLU A 278 2.60 -8.77 2.92
CA GLU A 278 2.96 -10.18 3.09
C GLU A 278 4.39 -10.38 3.60
N ALA A 279 5.09 -9.29 3.94
CA ALA A 279 6.43 -9.36 4.51
C ALA A 279 6.37 -9.81 5.98
N ASP A 280 7.40 -10.55 6.42
CA ASP A 280 7.59 -10.90 7.82
C ASP A 280 8.19 -9.75 8.63
N LEU A 281 8.87 -8.82 7.95
CA LEU A 281 9.49 -7.63 8.53
C LEU A 281 9.53 -6.50 7.52
N LEU A 282 9.16 -5.29 7.93
CA LEU A 282 9.35 -4.06 7.17
C LEU A 282 10.58 -3.30 7.65
N LEU A 283 11.44 -2.91 6.74
CA LEU A 283 12.51 -1.95 6.98
C LEU A 283 12.05 -0.57 6.48
N HIS A 284 11.62 0.28 7.39
CA HIS A 284 11.25 1.66 7.08
C HIS A 284 12.51 2.51 6.98
N VAL A 285 12.98 2.73 5.75
CA VAL A 285 14.18 3.50 5.45
C VAL A 285 13.85 4.99 5.48
N ILE A 286 14.56 5.72 6.34
CA ILE A 286 14.35 7.14 6.65
C ILE A 286 15.63 7.90 6.31
N ASP A 287 15.51 9.02 5.62
CA ASP A 287 16.62 9.95 5.39
C ASP A 287 16.86 10.78 6.66
N SER A 288 17.94 10.49 7.40
CA SER A 288 18.27 11.21 8.64
C SER A 288 18.76 12.64 8.40
N ALA A 289 19.17 12.98 7.16
CA ALA A 289 19.61 14.30 6.79
C ALA A 289 18.48 15.22 6.27
N SER A 290 17.26 14.66 6.08
CA SER A 290 16.11 15.45 5.59
C SER A 290 15.58 16.39 6.68
N ALA A 291 15.35 17.65 6.33
CA ALA A 291 14.70 18.62 7.22
C ALA A 291 13.27 18.19 7.59
N ASP A 292 12.56 17.56 6.64
CA ASP A 292 11.18 17.07 6.77
C ASP A 292 11.05 15.63 7.24
N MET A 293 12.09 15.08 7.84
CA MET A 293 12.13 13.68 8.26
C MET A 293 10.86 13.24 9.01
N HIS A 294 10.36 14.06 9.93
CA HIS A 294 9.16 13.74 10.73
C HIS A 294 7.89 13.67 9.90
N GLU A 295 7.74 14.56 8.93
CA GLU A 295 6.57 14.58 8.04
C GLU A 295 6.62 13.40 7.06
N GLN A 296 7.80 13.08 6.53
CA GLN A 296 8.01 11.90 5.68
C GLN A 296 7.67 10.61 6.43
N ILE A 297 8.11 10.47 7.69
CA ILE A 297 7.76 9.32 8.55
C ILE A 297 6.23 9.23 8.73
N LYS A 298 5.57 10.37 9.01
CA LYS A 298 4.13 10.43 9.19
C LYS A 298 3.37 10.04 7.92
N ALA A 299 3.81 10.52 6.76
CA ALA A 299 3.21 10.19 5.47
C ALA A 299 3.30 8.69 5.16
N VAL A 300 4.47 8.07 5.36
CA VAL A 300 4.65 6.62 5.16
C VAL A 300 3.78 5.81 6.13
N LYS A 301 3.76 6.19 7.42
CA LYS A 301 2.92 5.51 8.42
C LYS A 301 1.44 5.62 8.12
N SER A 302 0.96 6.76 7.59
CA SER A 302 -0.44 6.93 7.18
C SER A 302 -0.82 5.93 6.10
N VAL A 303 0.00 5.80 5.06
CA VAL A 303 -0.26 4.84 3.98
C VAL A 303 -0.18 3.39 4.47
N LEU A 304 0.79 3.06 5.33
CA LEU A 304 0.88 1.72 5.94
C LEU A 304 -0.35 1.39 6.79
N ALA A 305 -0.90 2.37 7.51
CA ALA A 305 -2.12 2.22 8.29
C ALA A 305 -3.38 2.04 7.40
N GLU A 306 -3.47 2.75 6.25
CA GLU A 306 -4.58 2.61 5.29
C GLU A 306 -4.66 1.19 4.70
N ILE A 307 -3.52 0.51 4.56
CA ILE A 307 -3.45 -0.86 4.05
C ILE A 307 -3.55 -1.93 5.15
N ASN A 308 -3.91 -1.54 6.39
CA ASN A 308 -4.09 -2.46 7.53
C ASN A 308 -2.88 -3.38 7.77
N ASN A 309 -1.72 -2.80 7.97
CA ASN A 309 -0.47 -3.54 8.07
C ASN A 309 -0.08 -3.81 9.53
N ASP A 310 -0.20 -5.06 9.97
CA ASP A 310 0.22 -5.54 11.29
C ASP A 310 1.67 -6.08 11.31
N VAL A 311 2.40 -5.96 10.19
CA VAL A 311 3.78 -6.45 10.06
C VAL A 311 4.72 -5.63 10.95
N PRO A 312 5.64 -6.26 11.70
CA PRO A 312 6.66 -5.56 12.47
C PRO A 312 7.48 -4.59 11.61
N VAL A 313 7.76 -3.39 12.14
CA VAL A 313 8.50 -2.35 11.44
C VAL A 313 9.78 -2.01 12.19
N LEU A 314 10.93 -2.14 11.52
CA LEU A 314 12.21 -1.61 11.98
C LEU A 314 12.50 -0.29 11.27
N ASN A 315 12.66 0.80 12.04
CA ASN A 315 13.03 2.09 11.46
C ASN A 315 14.54 2.13 11.21
N VAL A 316 14.93 2.33 9.95
CA VAL A 316 16.34 2.39 9.51
C VAL A 316 16.67 3.84 9.12
N TYR A 317 17.36 4.54 10.00
CA TYR A 317 17.83 5.91 9.78
C TYR A 317 19.09 5.85 8.92
N ASN A 318 18.92 6.13 7.63
CA ASN A 318 20.00 6.09 6.63
C ASN A 318 20.63 7.48 6.43
N LYS A 319 21.78 7.52 5.79
CA LYS A 319 22.58 8.72 5.45
C LYS A 319 23.19 9.40 6.67
N ILE A 320 23.54 8.65 7.71
CA ILE A 320 24.23 9.20 8.90
C ILE A 320 25.62 9.80 8.58
N ASP A 321 26.19 9.47 7.41
CA ASP A 321 27.40 10.10 6.90
C ASP A 321 27.22 11.61 6.64
N LEU A 322 26.00 12.09 6.43
CA LEU A 322 25.68 13.49 6.22
C LEU A 322 25.39 14.22 7.56
N THR A 323 24.86 13.52 8.56
CA THR A 323 24.52 14.10 9.87
C THR A 323 25.66 13.98 10.89
N GLY A 324 26.59 13.07 10.67
CA GLY A 324 27.67 12.78 11.61
C GLY A 324 27.24 11.98 12.84
N GLU A 325 26.00 11.46 12.85
CA GLU A 325 25.53 10.59 13.94
C GLU A 325 26.25 9.24 13.95
N PRO A 326 26.52 8.65 15.13
CA PRO A 326 27.16 7.36 15.22
C PRO A 326 26.19 6.24 14.80
N ALA A 327 26.74 5.18 14.18
CA ALA A 327 25.98 3.96 13.95
C ALA A 327 25.61 3.30 15.28
N GLN A 328 24.33 2.98 15.49
CA GLN A 328 23.80 2.40 16.74
C GLN A 328 22.49 1.67 16.53
N ILE A 329 22.15 0.81 17.48
CA ILE A 329 20.83 0.16 17.58
C ILE A 329 20.13 0.70 18.82
N ASN A 330 18.88 1.14 18.67
CA ASN A 330 18.02 1.52 19.78
C ASN A 330 16.92 0.47 19.93
N TYR A 331 16.60 0.13 21.16
CA TYR A 331 15.65 -0.90 21.53
C TYR A 331 14.41 -0.25 22.15
N SER A 332 13.21 -0.77 21.82
CA SER A 332 11.96 -0.39 22.50
C SER A 332 11.83 -1.13 23.85
N GLU A 333 12.22 -2.39 23.85
CA GLU A 333 12.24 -3.29 25.00
C GLU A 333 13.55 -4.10 24.96
N PRO A 334 13.98 -4.72 26.08
CA PRO A 334 15.18 -5.54 26.09
C PRO A 334 15.14 -6.63 25.00
N GLY A 335 16.07 -6.54 24.05
CA GLY A 335 16.17 -7.49 22.94
C GLY A 335 15.28 -7.19 21.72
N VAL A 336 14.42 -6.15 21.74
CA VAL A 336 13.57 -5.76 20.60
C VAL A 336 14.09 -4.50 19.93
N PRO A 337 14.85 -4.61 18.83
CA PRO A 337 15.32 -3.45 18.06
C PRO A 337 14.15 -2.65 17.49
N SER A 338 14.19 -1.32 17.64
CA SER A 338 13.19 -0.40 17.13
C SER A 338 13.74 0.58 16.09
N ARG A 339 15.02 0.96 16.23
CA ARG A 339 15.69 1.89 15.34
C ARG A 339 17.13 1.46 15.11
N VAL A 340 17.63 1.62 13.89
CA VAL A 340 19.04 1.39 13.53
C VAL A 340 19.53 2.56 12.69
N TYR A 341 20.73 3.04 13.00
CA TYR A 341 21.37 4.15 12.33
C TYR A 341 22.48 3.65 11.41
N VAL A 342 22.37 3.95 10.10
CA VAL A 342 23.26 3.39 9.07
C VAL A 342 23.62 4.42 8.00
N SER A 343 24.68 4.16 7.26
CA SER A 343 24.91 4.74 5.92
C SER A 343 25.17 3.63 4.92
N ALA A 344 24.22 3.43 4.02
CA ALA A 344 24.36 2.49 2.91
C ALA A 344 25.51 2.90 1.95
N LYS A 345 25.74 4.22 1.80
CA LYS A 345 26.80 4.78 0.95
C LYS A 345 28.20 4.62 1.55
N ALA A 346 28.35 4.93 2.84
CA ALA A 346 29.64 4.88 3.54
C ALA A 346 29.91 3.53 4.22
N ASP A 347 29.02 2.55 4.08
CA ASP A 347 29.09 1.22 4.72
C ASP A 347 29.15 1.26 6.25
N LEU A 348 28.49 2.25 6.86
CA LEU A 348 28.46 2.40 8.31
C LEU A 348 27.22 1.71 8.90
N GLY A 349 27.38 0.97 9.98
CA GLY A 349 26.28 0.36 10.73
C GLY A 349 25.60 -0.84 10.05
N MET A 350 26.13 -1.35 8.93
CA MET A 350 25.51 -2.46 8.19
C MET A 350 25.49 -3.77 9.01
N SER A 351 26.54 -4.05 9.77
CA SER A 351 26.57 -5.19 10.69
C SER A 351 25.53 -5.07 11.82
N MET A 352 25.29 -3.84 12.30
CA MET A 352 24.27 -3.56 13.31
C MET A 352 22.86 -3.78 12.75
N LEU A 353 22.62 -3.35 11.50
CA LEU A 353 21.36 -3.63 10.82
C LEU A 353 21.13 -5.14 10.66
N THR A 354 22.17 -5.89 10.24
CA THR A 354 22.08 -7.34 10.11
C THR A 354 21.73 -7.99 11.47
N THR A 355 22.35 -7.55 12.56
CA THR A 355 22.07 -8.02 13.91
C THR A 355 20.64 -7.68 14.35
N ALA A 356 20.17 -6.45 14.11
CA ALA A 356 18.82 -6.03 14.49
C ALA A 356 17.74 -6.81 13.74
N VAL A 357 17.91 -7.01 12.42
CA VAL A 357 17.03 -7.84 11.62
C VAL A 357 17.02 -9.29 12.10
N GLN A 358 18.20 -9.85 12.37
CA GLN A 358 18.33 -11.18 12.94
C GLN A 358 17.53 -11.30 14.24
N GLN A 359 17.71 -10.38 15.19
CA GLN A 359 16.99 -10.39 16.47
C GLN A 359 15.47 -10.36 16.29
N LEU A 360 14.94 -9.54 15.36
CA LEU A 360 13.52 -9.45 15.08
C LEU A 360 12.96 -10.69 14.39
N LEU A 361 13.71 -11.30 13.47
CA LEU A 361 13.29 -12.51 12.78
C LEU A 361 13.44 -13.75 13.67
N THR A 362 14.53 -13.86 14.44
CA THR A 362 14.76 -14.99 15.36
C THR A 362 13.93 -14.88 16.64
N GLY A 363 13.49 -13.68 17.04
CA GLY A 363 12.52 -13.49 18.12
C GLY A 363 11.16 -14.14 17.83
N LYS A 364 10.84 -14.44 16.59
CA LYS A 364 9.71 -15.27 16.16
C LYS A 364 10.05 -16.78 16.15
N LEU A 365 11.32 -17.14 16.18
CA LEU A 365 11.78 -18.53 16.25
C LEU A 365 11.96 -18.93 17.69
N ASN A 366 11.11 -19.82 18.17
CA ASN A 366 11.23 -20.41 19.50
C ASN A 366 11.93 -21.75 19.40
N THR A 367 12.67 -22.13 20.44
CA THR A 367 13.21 -23.47 20.56
C THR A 367 12.22 -24.31 21.37
N PHE A 368 11.78 -25.41 20.79
CA PHE A 368 10.85 -26.35 21.41
C PHE A 368 11.50 -27.70 21.60
N GLU A 369 11.25 -28.34 22.73
CA GLU A 369 11.63 -29.72 22.99
C GLU A 369 10.41 -30.63 22.80
N LEU A 370 10.23 -31.16 21.58
CA LEU A 370 9.09 -31.97 21.21
C LEU A 370 9.36 -33.45 21.55
N THR A 371 8.54 -34.03 22.42
CA THR A 371 8.55 -35.48 22.67
C THR A 371 7.62 -36.17 21.65
N LEU A 372 8.19 -36.93 20.72
CA LEU A 372 7.43 -37.57 19.65
C LEU A 372 6.62 -38.77 20.15
N PRO A 373 5.30 -38.82 19.93
CA PRO A 373 4.48 -40.03 20.10
C PRO A 373 4.89 -41.11 19.10
N PHE A 374 4.76 -42.41 19.47
CA PHE A 374 5.14 -43.52 18.62
C PHE A 374 4.42 -43.58 17.28
N ASN A 375 3.26 -42.95 17.15
CA ASN A 375 2.44 -42.93 15.94
C ASN A 375 2.63 -41.64 15.10
N ALA A 376 3.54 -40.73 15.48
CA ALA A 376 3.73 -39.43 14.84
C ALA A 376 4.77 -39.41 13.69
N GLY A 377 4.91 -40.54 12.95
CA GLY A 377 5.87 -40.64 11.85
C GLY A 377 5.67 -39.58 10.73
N ASN A 378 4.43 -39.17 10.47
CA ASN A 378 4.13 -38.14 9.48
C ASN A 378 4.63 -36.78 9.94
N LEU A 379 4.39 -36.43 11.21
CA LEU A 379 4.90 -35.19 11.81
C LEU A 379 6.42 -35.13 11.77
N LYS A 380 7.08 -36.25 12.16
CA LYS A 380 8.54 -36.36 12.09
C LYS A 380 9.07 -36.11 10.69
N ASN A 381 8.51 -36.75 9.66
CA ASN A 381 8.92 -36.55 8.26
C ASN A 381 8.75 -35.11 7.81
N GLU A 382 7.68 -34.43 8.23
CA GLU A 382 7.42 -33.04 7.89
C GLU A 382 8.44 -32.11 8.57
N LEU A 383 8.75 -32.33 9.86
CA LEU A 383 9.76 -31.55 10.59
C LEU A 383 11.15 -31.67 9.96
N TYR A 384 11.55 -32.86 9.52
CA TYR A 384 12.81 -33.05 8.79
C TYR A 384 12.78 -32.41 7.40
N ARG A 385 11.65 -32.49 6.70
CA ARG A 385 11.48 -31.85 5.39
C ARG A 385 11.62 -30.32 5.48
N LEU A 386 11.19 -29.75 6.60
CA LEU A 386 11.29 -28.32 6.88
C LEU A 386 12.67 -27.88 7.39
N ASP A 387 13.57 -28.86 7.67
CA ASP A 387 14.93 -28.59 8.18
C ASP A 387 14.94 -27.77 9.50
N VAL A 388 13.95 -28.02 10.38
CA VAL A 388 13.77 -27.30 11.65
C VAL A 388 14.28 -28.06 12.87
N VAL A 389 14.81 -29.28 12.68
CA VAL A 389 15.35 -30.15 13.74
C VAL A 389 16.81 -29.79 13.98
N GLU A 390 17.13 -29.26 15.17
CA GLU A 390 18.52 -28.93 15.56
C GLU A 390 19.24 -30.10 16.22
N GLN A 391 18.53 -30.84 17.10
CA GLN A 391 19.09 -31.98 17.85
C GLN A 391 18.06 -33.10 18.02
N GLU A 392 18.57 -34.32 18.12
CA GLU A 392 17.81 -35.50 18.42
C GLU A 392 18.28 -36.14 19.72
N GLY A 393 17.36 -36.61 20.54
CA GLY A 393 17.63 -37.29 21.79
C GLY A 393 16.58 -38.34 22.10
N TYR A 394 16.79 -39.12 23.16
CA TYR A 394 15.83 -40.08 23.63
C TYR A 394 15.58 -39.86 25.11
N ALA A 395 14.31 -39.88 25.52
CA ALA A 395 13.93 -39.87 26.92
C ALA A 395 14.24 -41.21 27.58
N GLU A 396 14.33 -41.26 28.90
CA GLU A 396 14.47 -42.53 29.69
C GLU A 396 13.29 -43.47 29.44
N SER A 397 12.11 -42.93 29.02
CA SER A 397 10.91 -43.69 28.64
C SER A 397 11.01 -44.33 27.25
N GLY A 398 12.08 -44.08 26.48
CA GLY A 398 12.26 -44.57 25.13
C GLY A 398 11.58 -43.75 24.04
N HIS A 399 10.91 -42.64 24.40
CA HIS A 399 10.38 -41.67 23.43
C HIS A 399 11.50 -40.85 22.85
N GLU A 400 11.36 -40.53 21.56
CA GLU A 400 12.29 -39.65 20.87
C GLU A 400 11.99 -38.17 21.22
N ILE A 401 13.03 -37.41 21.54
CA ILE A 401 12.93 -35.95 21.80
C ILE A 401 13.62 -35.21 20.67
N LEU A 402 12.90 -34.32 20.02
CA LEU A 402 13.44 -33.44 19.00
C LEU A 402 13.54 -32.00 19.52
N THR A 403 14.73 -31.42 19.45
CA THR A 403 14.89 -29.97 19.65
C THR A 403 14.61 -29.29 18.34
N LEU A 404 13.53 -28.51 18.30
CA LEU A 404 13.03 -27.84 17.10
C LEU A 404 13.29 -26.34 17.23
N ARG A 405 13.60 -25.68 16.11
CA ARG A 405 13.69 -24.23 16.04
C ARG A 405 12.79 -23.69 14.95
N LEU A 406 11.61 -23.21 15.34
CA LEU A 406 10.60 -22.71 14.41
C LEU A 406 9.63 -21.73 15.12
N PRO A 407 8.84 -20.93 14.34
CA PRO A 407 7.81 -20.07 14.92
C PRO A 407 6.73 -20.87 15.65
N ALA A 408 6.18 -20.31 16.73
CA ALA A 408 5.17 -20.97 17.57
C ALA A 408 3.88 -21.27 16.78
N ASP A 409 3.41 -20.35 15.95
CA ASP A 409 2.26 -20.49 15.06
C ASP A 409 2.44 -21.67 14.06
N LYS A 410 3.66 -21.84 13.56
CA LYS A 410 3.98 -22.93 12.65
C LYS A 410 3.95 -24.30 13.35
N LEU A 411 4.52 -24.38 14.56
CA LEU A 411 4.46 -25.61 15.36
C LEU A 411 3.00 -25.96 15.70
N GLN A 412 2.20 -24.96 16.10
CA GLN A 412 0.78 -25.15 16.36
C GLN A 412 0.03 -25.71 15.13
N GLN A 413 0.31 -25.16 13.95
CA GLN A 413 -0.27 -25.64 12.68
C GLN A 413 0.09 -27.10 12.39
N LEU A 414 1.36 -27.48 12.60
CA LEU A 414 1.85 -28.85 12.35
C LEU A 414 1.25 -29.85 13.34
N LEU A 415 1.15 -29.47 14.61
CA LEU A 415 0.51 -30.30 15.64
C LEU A 415 -0.98 -30.45 15.37
N GLY A 416 -1.69 -29.36 14.98
CA GLY A 416 -3.09 -29.41 14.61
C GLY A 416 -3.38 -30.28 13.37
N GLN A 417 -2.49 -30.26 12.36
CA GLN A 417 -2.61 -31.15 11.19
C GLN A 417 -2.42 -32.63 11.52
N SER A 418 -1.70 -32.92 12.61
CA SER A 418 -1.42 -34.27 13.08
C SER A 418 -2.37 -34.73 14.19
N ASP A 419 -3.34 -33.87 14.57
CA ASP A 419 -4.31 -34.11 15.66
C ASP A 419 -3.61 -34.43 17.01
N ILE A 420 -2.53 -33.70 17.31
CA ILE A 420 -1.70 -33.84 18.50
C ILE A 420 -1.88 -32.65 19.41
N ASP A 421 -2.24 -32.86 20.68
CA ASP A 421 -2.34 -31.81 21.68
C ASP A 421 -0.93 -31.30 22.05
N PRO A 422 -0.65 -29.96 21.95
CA PRO A 422 0.61 -29.39 22.37
C PRO A 422 1.03 -29.74 23.80
N PHE A 423 0.09 -29.86 24.76
CA PHE A 423 0.38 -30.17 26.16
C PHE A 423 0.78 -31.63 26.41
N GLU A 424 0.52 -32.53 25.46
CA GLU A 424 0.97 -33.94 25.56
C GLU A 424 2.42 -34.13 25.12
N VAL A 425 2.92 -33.25 24.25
CA VAL A 425 4.20 -33.43 23.54
C VAL A 425 5.26 -32.36 23.84
N LEU A 426 4.86 -31.25 24.46
CA LEU A 426 5.76 -30.13 24.84
C LEU A 426 5.75 -29.91 26.35
N PRO A 427 6.85 -29.37 26.93
CA PRO A 427 6.82 -28.82 28.27
C PRO A 427 5.74 -27.74 28.43
N ALA A 428 5.13 -27.63 29.62
CA ALA A 428 3.97 -26.76 29.84
C ALA A 428 4.24 -25.27 29.49
N ASP A 429 5.43 -24.79 29.81
CA ASP A 429 5.90 -23.42 29.50
C ASP A 429 6.01 -23.17 27.98
N GLN A 430 6.36 -24.20 27.21
CA GLN A 430 6.47 -24.13 25.76
C GLN A 430 5.10 -24.31 25.08
N ALA A 431 4.24 -25.18 25.61
CA ALA A 431 2.86 -25.37 25.13
C ALA A 431 2.02 -24.10 25.29
N GLU A 432 2.21 -23.34 26.37
CA GLU A 432 1.55 -22.04 26.59
C GLU A 432 1.90 -21.00 25.51
N LEU A 433 3.08 -21.08 24.91
CA LEU A 433 3.48 -20.19 23.80
C LEU A 433 2.68 -20.44 22.51
N LEU A 434 2.06 -21.60 22.36
CA LEU A 434 1.23 -21.97 21.20
C LEU A 434 -0.21 -21.51 21.36
N ILE A 435 -0.65 -21.07 22.56
CA ILE A 435 -1.99 -20.55 22.77
C ILE A 435 -2.03 -19.11 22.21
N PRO A 436 -2.95 -18.80 21.27
CA PRO A 436 -3.11 -17.44 20.78
C PRO A 436 -3.41 -16.52 21.98
N LYS A 437 -2.55 -15.54 22.23
CA LYS A 437 -2.85 -14.46 23.18
C LYS A 437 -3.99 -13.65 22.57
N LEU A 438 -5.22 -13.85 23.11
CA LEU A 438 -6.35 -12.99 22.77
C LEU A 438 -5.97 -11.54 23.10
N GLU A 439 -5.94 -10.69 22.09
CA GLU A 439 -5.80 -9.24 22.25
C GLU A 439 -6.86 -8.74 23.26
N PRO A 440 -6.55 -7.74 24.09
CA PRO A 440 -7.49 -7.21 25.08
C PRO A 440 -8.87 -6.86 24.51
N PHE A 441 -8.91 -6.42 23.26
CA PHE A 441 -10.12 -6.07 22.53
C PHE A 441 -11.01 -7.27 22.16
N GLU A 442 -10.45 -8.43 21.87
CA GLU A 442 -11.22 -9.65 21.61
C GLU A 442 -11.75 -10.28 22.93
N LYS A 443 -11.09 -10.01 24.07
CA LYS A 443 -11.61 -10.40 25.40
C LYS A 443 -12.85 -9.60 25.80
N GLU A 444 -12.88 -8.30 25.49
CA GLU A 444 -14.07 -7.46 25.72
C GLU A 444 -15.21 -7.88 24.82
N LEU A 445 -14.97 -8.14 23.51
CA LEU A 445 -16.02 -8.63 22.59
C LEU A 445 -16.58 -10.01 22.96
N LYS A 446 -15.75 -10.94 23.48
CA LYS A 446 -16.26 -12.21 23.99
C LYS A 446 -17.01 -12.07 25.30
N GLN A 447 -16.56 -11.23 26.22
CA GLN A 447 -17.30 -10.95 27.45
C GLN A 447 -18.65 -10.26 27.16
N ASP A 448 -18.69 -9.34 26.20
CA ASP A 448 -19.94 -8.69 25.78
C ASP A 448 -20.88 -9.66 25.04
N SER A 449 -20.35 -10.59 24.22
CA SER A 449 -21.16 -11.60 23.55
C SER A 449 -21.67 -12.68 24.51
N ASP A 450 -20.87 -13.08 25.49
CA ASP A 450 -21.29 -14.04 26.53
C ASP A 450 -22.32 -13.40 27.48
N GLN A 451 -22.21 -12.10 27.80
CA GLN A 451 -23.23 -11.35 28.57
C GLN A 451 -24.51 -11.12 27.76
N ALA A 452 -24.42 -10.89 26.44
CA ALA A 452 -25.58 -10.76 25.56
C ALA A 452 -26.33 -12.09 25.42
N LEU A 453 -25.64 -13.23 25.31
CA LEU A 453 -26.24 -14.56 25.28
C LEU A 453 -26.96 -14.90 26.62
N LEU A 454 -26.35 -14.55 27.75
CA LEU A 454 -26.98 -14.76 29.08
C LEU A 454 -28.22 -13.87 29.28
N ALA A 455 -28.20 -12.65 28.71
CA ALA A 455 -29.36 -11.74 28.76
C ALA A 455 -30.50 -12.17 27.81
N GLU A 456 -30.21 -12.81 26.68
CA GLU A 456 -31.23 -13.42 25.80
C GLU A 456 -31.88 -14.64 26.44
N ASP A 457 -31.11 -15.48 27.17
CA ASP A 457 -31.67 -16.63 27.91
C ASP A 457 -32.55 -16.18 29.08
N GLU A 458 -32.22 -15.12 29.83
CA GLU A 458 -33.06 -14.53 30.87
C GLU A 458 -34.35 -13.92 30.30
N LEU A 459 -34.30 -13.28 29.12
CA LEU A 459 -35.49 -12.73 28.46
C LEU A 459 -36.43 -13.81 27.92
N LEU A 460 -35.88 -14.94 27.47
CA LEU A 460 -36.69 -16.10 27.02
C LEU A 460 -37.38 -16.84 28.20
N GLU A 461 -36.77 -16.87 29.39
CA GLU A 461 -37.42 -17.41 30.58
C GLU A 461 -38.53 -16.50 31.10
N ASP A 462 -38.40 -15.16 31.04
CA ASP A 462 -39.44 -14.22 31.45
C ASP A 462 -40.63 -14.20 30.47
N ASP A 463 -40.43 -14.34 29.15
CA ASP A 463 -41.53 -14.47 28.17
C ASP A 463 -42.27 -15.80 28.31
N LEU A 464 -41.59 -16.91 28.65
CA LEU A 464 -42.26 -18.19 28.94
C LEU A 464 -43.08 -18.18 30.24
N LEU A 465 -42.77 -17.29 31.21
CA LEU A 465 -43.52 -17.10 32.42
C LEU A 465 -44.75 -16.16 32.23
N GLN A 466 -44.74 -15.26 31.26
CA GLN A 466 -45.87 -14.39 30.93
C GLN A 466 -46.95 -15.06 30.06
N ASP A 467 -46.55 -15.98 29.14
CA ASP A 467 -47.52 -16.74 28.32
C ASP A 467 -48.33 -17.77 29.13
N ASN A 468 -47.83 -18.22 30.27
CA ASN A 468 -48.60 -19.13 31.17
C ASN A 468 -49.59 -18.42 32.08
N LEU A 469 -49.70 -17.09 32.06
CA LEU A 469 -50.64 -16.31 32.89
C LEU A 469 -51.81 -15.70 32.12
N LEU A 470 -51.94 -15.93 30.79
CA LEU A 470 -52.98 -15.35 29.93
C LEU A 470 -54.01 -16.36 29.39
N ASP A 471 -53.97 -17.64 29.83
CA ASP A 471 -54.90 -18.69 29.37
C ASP A 471 -56.01 -19.00 30.40
N GLU A 472 -56.31 -18.12 31.33
CA GLU A 472 -57.56 -18.20 32.13
C GLU A 472 -58.39 -16.90 31.99
N ASP A 473 -59.56 -17.04 31.37
CA ASP A 473 -60.68 -16.10 31.21
C ASP A 473 -60.78 -15.41 29.83
N MET A 474 -61.57 -15.95 28.95
CA MET A 474 -62.86 -15.33 28.49
C MET A 474 -63.57 -16.22 27.46
N ASP A 475 -64.66 -16.72 27.95
CA ASP A 475 -65.84 -17.21 27.19
C ASP A 475 -66.71 -16.04 26.69
N ILE A 476 -67.26 -16.24 25.46
CA ILE A 476 -68.57 -15.76 24.99
C ILE A 476 -68.72 -14.28 24.57
N ASP A 477 -69.05 -13.95 23.34
CA ASP A 477 -70.32 -13.74 22.66
C ASP A 477 -70.14 -13.11 21.24
N ASP A 478 -70.65 -13.74 20.33
CA ASP A 478 -71.51 -13.61 19.15
C ASP A 478 -71.88 -12.19 18.67
N ASP A 479 -72.04 -12.14 17.38
CA ASP A 479 -72.81 -11.20 16.54
C ASP A 479 -72.20 -9.89 16.01
N SER A 480 -72.22 -9.92 14.72
CA SER A 480 -72.53 -8.86 13.74
C SER A 480 -71.44 -8.42 12.73
N MET A 481 -71.58 -9.03 11.58
CA MET A 481 -71.22 -8.40 10.28
C MET A 481 -72.04 -7.10 10.05
N PRO A 482 -71.55 -6.17 9.25
CA PRO A 482 -72.01 -6.17 7.84
C PRO A 482 -70.95 -5.87 6.77
N ILE A 483 -71.27 -6.48 5.63
CA ILE A 483 -70.82 -6.30 4.27
C ILE A 483 -71.05 -4.87 3.76
N ILE A 484 -70.15 -4.27 2.99
CA ILE A 484 -70.37 -3.36 1.83
C ILE A 484 -69.10 -3.35 1.00
N GLU A 485 -69.10 -4.04 -0.15
CA GLU A 485 -69.31 -3.63 -1.55
C GLU A 485 -68.24 -2.73 -2.18
N GLN A 486 -67.74 -3.31 -3.27
CA GLN A 486 -67.00 -2.77 -4.40
C GLN A 486 -67.47 -1.42 -4.92
N GLN A 487 -66.60 -0.62 -5.43
CA GLN A 487 -66.75 -0.03 -6.78
C GLN A 487 -65.38 0.41 -7.37
N SER A 488 -65.16 -0.12 -8.55
CA SER A 488 -64.36 0.35 -9.65
C SER A 488 -64.66 1.78 -10.06
N ASP A 489 -63.74 2.56 -10.57
CA ASP A 489 -63.70 3.09 -11.95
C ASP A 489 -62.59 4.13 -12.15
N LEU A 490 -61.79 3.91 -13.14
CA LEU A 490 -61.41 4.72 -14.30
C LEU A 490 -61.33 6.27 -14.17
N ASN A 491 -60.11 6.84 -14.24
CA ASN A 491 -59.65 7.66 -15.38
C ASN A 491 -58.13 7.88 -15.31
#